data_3087b1a525556e81f05e6dc6a975bcdb
#
_entry.id   3087b1a525556e81f05e6dc6a975bcdb
#
_cell.length_a   1.000
_cell.length_b   1.000
_cell.length_c   1.000
_cell.angle_alpha   90.00
_cell.angle_beta   90.00
_cell.angle_gamma   90.00
#
_symmetry.space_group_name_H-M   'P 1'
#
loop_
_entity.id
_entity.type
_entity.pdbx_description
1 polymer ?
#
loop_
_entity_poly.entity_id
_entity_poly.type
_entity_poly.pdbx_seq_one_letter_code
_entity_poly.pdbx_strand_id
1 'polypeptide(L)'
;MRERLVISVSGKGGVGKTTTSALLTRIVTEKTKRDLLVVDADPVMNLPRALGIEVPKSVGSIATRLRKDIDEGTYSGEVAKQDVLEGEIFEALVEDPKFDFLAMGRTEGEGCYCYVNRLLTQILDTLSQNYEITLMDMSAGLEHLSRRTNRNVDILIIVVDPSRAAYEAALRIRDLAKEVHIEFKKIVVIGNRFPPEMEEDLKTQLEAEGLDLIGMIPSDDELSRANYRGESLFDLDEQSSAVKAAETIAEKLGLLSEVTLLRLLGKEV
;
A
#
# COMPACT_ATOMS: atom_id res chain seq x y z
N MET A 1 2.84 12.70 -21.44
CA MET A 1 3.40 11.87 -20.36
C MET A 1 2.24 11.13 -19.71
N ARG A 2 2.31 9.82 -19.54
CA ARG A 2 1.29 9.08 -18.79
C ARG A 2 1.27 9.62 -17.35
N GLU A 3 0.09 9.85 -16.81
CA GLU A 3 -0.04 10.37 -15.44
C GLU A 3 0.22 9.23 -14.46
N ARG A 4 1.11 9.45 -13.51
CA ARG A 4 1.51 8.48 -12.50
C ARG A 4 0.75 8.75 -11.22
N LEU A 5 0.37 7.69 -10.53
CA LEU A 5 -0.36 7.78 -9.27
C LEU A 5 0.29 6.87 -8.23
N VAL A 6 0.76 7.45 -7.15
CA VAL A 6 1.31 6.72 -6.00
C VAL A 6 0.32 6.80 -4.85
N ILE A 7 -0.12 5.64 -4.39
CA ILE A 7 -1.14 5.46 -3.36
C ILE A 7 -0.54 4.73 -2.17
N SER A 8 -0.77 5.24 -0.98
CA SER A 8 -0.37 4.59 0.26
C SER A 8 -1.60 4.23 1.09
N VAL A 9 -1.69 3.00 1.57
CA VAL A 9 -2.77 2.52 2.43
C VAL A 9 -2.24 2.38 3.85
N SER A 10 -2.79 3.16 4.78
CA SER A 10 -2.39 3.21 6.19
C SER A 10 -3.60 3.07 7.12
N GLY A 11 -3.37 2.99 8.41
CA GLY A 11 -4.40 2.86 9.44
C GLY A 11 -3.90 2.05 10.63
N LYS A 12 -4.73 1.91 11.65
CA LYS A 12 -4.41 1.12 12.86
C LYS A 12 -4.19 -0.36 12.50
N GLY A 13 -3.45 -1.09 13.33
CA GLY A 13 -3.32 -2.54 13.20
C GLY A 13 -4.68 -3.25 13.26
N GLY A 14 -4.94 -4.19 12.33
CA GLY A 14 -6.16 -5.00 12.30
C GLY A 14 -7.38 -4.39 11.64
N VAL A 15 -7.33 -3.14 11.14
CA VAL A 15 -8.47 -2.48 10.48
C VAL A 15 -8.77 -3.00 9.07
N GLY A 16 -7.88 -3.79 8.47
CA GLY A 16 -8.07 -4.38 7.13
C GLY A 16 -7.32 -3.66 6.00
N LYS A 17 -6.20 -2.99 6.29
CA LYS A 17 -5.33 -2.36 5.28
C LYS A 17 -4.97 -3.32 4.14
N THR A 18 -4.34 -4.44 4.49
CA THR A 18 -3.91 -5.47 3.54
C THR A 18 -5.08 -6.02 2.72
N THR A 19 -6.23 -6.23 3.34
CA THR A 19 -7.45 -6.65 2.63
C THR A 19 -7.89 -5.58 1.63
N THR A 20 -7.89 -4.31 2.04
CA THR A 20 -8.23 -3.17 1.15
C THR A 20 -7.24 -3.06 0.01
N SER A 21 -5.93 -3.17 0.29
CA SER A 21 -4.86 -3.16 -0.73
C SER A 21 -5.04 -4.31 -1.73
N ALA A 22 -5.32 -5.52 -1.26
CA ALA A 22 -5.52 -6.69 -2.14
C ALA A 22 -6.78 -6.55 -3.01
N LEU A 23 -7.90 -6.07 -2.46
CA LEU A 23 -9.12 -5.82 -3.22
C LEU A 23 -8.90 -4.73 -4.29
N LEU A 24 -8.25 -3.62 -3.95
CA LEU A 24 -7.94 -2.57 -4.92
C LEU A 24 -7.00 -3.07 -6.01
N THR A 25 -5.97 -3.87 -5.66
CA THR A 25 -5.10 -4.54 -6.63
C THR A 25 -5.90 -5.38 -7.61
N ARG A 26 -6.78 -6.26 -7.08
CA ARG A 26 -7.67 -7.08 -7.91
C ARG A 26 -8.49 -6.23 -8.87
N ILE A 27 -9.18 -5.21 -8.38
CA ILE A 27 -10.04 -4.37 -9.21
C ILE A 27 -9.26 -3.66 -10.32
N VAL A 28 -8.09 -3.08 -10.00
CA VAL A 28 -7.26 -2.41 -11.01
C VAL A 28 -6.82 -3.39 -12.08
N THR A 29 -6.37 -4.58 -11.72
CA THR A 29 -5.88 -5.59 -12.67
C THR A 29 -6.98 -6.22 -13.52
N GLU A 30 -8.18 -6.41 -12.98
CA GLU A 30 -9.31 -6.99 -13.71
C GLU A 30 -10.01 -5.99 -14.62
N LYS A 31 -10.04 -4.70 -14.23
CA LYS A 31 -10.82 -3.66 -14.93
C LYS A 31 -9.97 -2.76 -15.84
N THR A 32 -8.65 -2.81 -15.73
CA THR A 32 -7.75 -1.95 -16.51
C THR A 32 -6.58 -2.73 -17.10
N LYS A 33 -5.81 -2.06 -17.97
CA LYS A 33 -4.53 -2.56 -18.49
C LYS A 33 -3.37 -1.67 -18.03
N ARG A 34 -3.54 -1.00 -16.89
CA ARG A 34 -2.56 -0.07 -16.38
C ARG A 34 -1.39 -0.83 -15.76
N ASP A 35 -0.18 -0.33 -16.01
CA ASP A 35 1.02 -0.87 -15.38
C ASP A 35 0.97 -0.61 -13.87
N LEU A 36 0.84 -1.67 -13.06
CA LEU A 36 0.63 -1.62 -11.62
C LEU A 36 1.82 -2.23 -10.88
N LEU A 37 2.41 -1.44 -9.98
CA LEU A 37 3.33 -1.92 -8.95
C LEU A 37 2.60 -2.02 -7.61
N VAL A 38 2.65 -3.18 -6.98
CA VAL A 38 2.12 -3.41 -5.64
C VAL A 38 3.28 -3.60 -4.67
N VAL A 39 3.25 -2.90 -3.55
CA VAL A 39 4.33 -2.95 -2.56
C VAL A 39 3.77 -3.33 -1.20
N ASP A 40 4.29 -4.41 -0.61
CA ASP A 40 4.08 -4.74 0.80
C ASP A 40 5.20 -4.13 1.64
N ALA A 41 4.90 -3.01 2.28
CA ALA A 41 5.81 -2.32 3.18
C ALA A 41 5.66 -2.75 4.66
N ASP A 42 4.85 -3.79 4.95
CA ASP A 42 4.74 -4.39 6.27
C ASP A 42 5.80 -5.51 6.43
N PRO A 43 6.62 -5.48 7.49
CA PRO A 43 7.58 -6.57 7.74
C PRO A 43 6.96 -7.95 7.91
N VAL A 44 5.67 -8.05 8.19
CA VAL A 44 4.96 -9.33 8.36
C VAL A 44 4.61 -9.99 7.02
N MET A 45 4.56 -9.22 5.93
CA MET A 45 4.31 -9.71 4.57
C MET A 45 2.99 -10.50 4.44
N ASN A 46 1.87 -9.87 4.77
CA ASN A 46 0.56 -10.50 4.66
C ASN A 46 -0.07 -10.33 3.25
N LEU A 47 0.34 -9.33 2.51
CA LEU A 47 -0.25 -9.01 1.20
C LEU A 47 0.01 -10.08 0.13
N PRO A 48 1.20 -10.73 0.05
CA PRO A 48 1.43 -11.82 -0.91
C PRO A 48 0.39 -12.94 -0.80
N ARG A 49 0.07 -13.34 0.44
CA ARG A 49 -0.93 -14.37 0.68
C ARG A 49 -2.33 -13.95 0.22
N ALA A 50 -2.71 -12.70 0.52
CA ALA A 50 -4.00 -12.15 0.08
C ALA A 50 -4.11 -12.05 -1.45
N LEU A 51 -2.98 -11.88 -2.14
CA LEU A 51 -2.91 -11.85 -3.62
C LEU A 51 -2.73 -13.23 -4.24
N GLY A 52 -2.39 -14.26 -3.46
CA GLY A 52 -2.14 -15.61 -3.94
C GLY A 52 -0.81 -15.76 -4.69
N ILE A 53 0.20 -14.98 -4.33
CA ILE A 53 1.53 -14.98 -4.95
C ILE A 53 2.61 -15.49 -3.99
N GLU A 54 3.69 -16.04 -4.54
CA GLU A 54 4.88 -16.41 -3.79
C GLU A 54 5.95 -15.33 -3.93
N VAL A 55 6.62 -15.01 -2.82
CA VAL A 55 7.71 -14.02 -2.78
C VAL A 55 9.00 -14.71 -2.35
N PRO A 56 9.85 -15.11 -3.30
CA PRO A 56 11.10 -15.82 -3.00
C PRO A 56 12.13 -15.01 -2.25
N LYS A 57 12.17 -13.69 -2.53
CA LYS A 57 13.12 -12.75 -1.95
C LYS A 57 12.38 -11.47 -1.52
N SER A 58 12.80 -10.88 -0.40
CA SER A 58 12.33 -9.56 0.04
C SER A 58 13.52 -8.61 0.14
N VAL A 59 13.26 -7.31 0.10
CA VAL A 59 14.28 -6.26 0.30
C VAL A 59 15.04 -6.48 1.61
N GLY A 60 14.33 -6.86 2.68
CA GLY A 60 14.92 -7.15 3.99
C GLY A 60 15.85 -8.37 3.99
N SER A 61 15.47 -9.46 3.29
CA SER A 61 16.30 -10.65 3.18
C SER A 61 17.60 -10.37 2.39
N ILE A 62 17.51 -9.58 1.33
CA ILE A 62 18.67 -9.15 0.54
C ILE A 62 19.61 -8.28 1.38
N ALA A 63 19.06 -7.28 2.07
CA ALA A 63 19.86 -6.41 2.93
C ALA A 63 20.55 -7.19 4.06
N THR A 64 19.89 -8.19 4.64
CA THR A 64 20.45 -9.07 5.67
C THR A 64 21.60 -9.90 5.12
N ARG A 65 21.43 -10.51 3.94
CA ARG A 65 22.48 -11.31 3.28
C ARG A 65 23.71 -10.45 2.96
N LEU A 66 23.51 -9.30 2.32
CA LEU A 66 24.61 -8.41 1.96
C LEU A 66 25.41 -7.94 3.19
N ARG A 67 24.71 -7.65 4.29
CA ARG A 67 25.38 -7.30 5.54
C ARG A 67 26.24 -8.45 6.06
N LYS A 68 25.72 -9.68 6.06
CA LYS A 68 26.45 -10.87 6.47
C LYS A 68 27.71 -11.07 5.61
N ASP A 69 27.60 -10.94 4.29
CA ASP A 69 28.74 -11.07 3.37
C ASP A 69 29.82 -10.02 3.63
N ILE A 70 29.43 -8.81 4.03
CA ILE A 70 30.37 -7.74 4.43
C ILE A 70 31.05 -8.08 5.77
N ASP A 71 30.27 -8.49 6.77
CA ASP A 71 30.78 -8.80 8.12
C ASP A 71 31.73 -10.03 8.10
N GLU A 72 31.46 -11.02 7.23
CA GLU A 72 32.30 -12.20 7.02
C GLU A 72 33.49 -11.96 6.07
N GLY A 73 33.58 -10.77 5.46
CA GLY A 73 34.66 -10.41 4.52
C GLY A 73 34.62 -11.15 3.19
N THR A 74 33.48 -11.75 2.84
CA THR A 74 33.25 -12.45 1.56
C THR A 74 32.87 -11.49 0.45
N TYR A 75 32.52 -10.24 0.78
CA TYR A 75 32.22 -9.19 -0.18
C TYR A 75 33.52 -8.70 -0.87
N SER A 76 33.63 -8.90 -2.20
CA SER A 76 34.87 -8.61 -2.95
C SER A 76 35.25 -7.13 -3.03
N GLY A 77 34.32 -6.23 -2.76
CA GLY A 77 34.54 -4.76 -2.79
C GLY A 77 34.77 -4.14 -4.17
N GLU A 78 34.77 -4.95 -5.25
CA GLU A 78 35.03 -4.47 -6.62
C GLU A 78 33.87 -3.64 -7.19
N VAL A 79 32.64 -3.85 -6.69
CA VAL A 79 31.43 -3.10 -7.08
C VAL A 79 30.95 -2.29 -5.89
N ALA A 80 30.45 -1.08 -6.13
CA ALA A 80 29.87 -0.28 -5.04
C ALA A 80 28.73 -1.04 -4.38
N LYS A 81 28.70 -1.04 -3.03
CA LYS A 81 27.64 -1.73 -2.25
C LYS A 81 26.23 -1.35 -2.68
N GLN A 82 26.06 -0.12 -3.14
CA GLN A 82 24.80 0.40 -3.61
C GLN A 82 24.38 -0.24 -4.94
N ASP A 83 25.31 -0.41 -5.88
CA ASP A 83 25.04 -0.98 -7.21
C ASP A 83 24.66 -2.47 -7.10
N VAL A 84 25.36 -3.21 -6.20
CA VAL A 84 25.02 -4.62 -5.91
C VAL A 84 23.61 -4.73 -5.33
N LEU A 85 23.32 -3.85 -4.40
CA LEU A 85 22.04 -3.82 -3.73
C LEU A 85 20.91 -3.43 -4.68
N GLU A 86 21.10 -2.42 -5.53
CA GLU A 86 20.13 -2.05 -6.57
C GLU A 86 19.88 -3.22 -7.53
N GLY A 87 20.93 -3.89 -8.00
CA GLY A 87 20.81 -5.08 -8.86
C GLY A 87 20.04 -6.21 -8.19
N GLU A 88 20.35 -6.54 -6.93
CA GLU A 88 19.66 -7.60 -6.19
C GLU A 88 18.20 -7.29 -5.85
N ILE A 89 17.85 -6.00 -5.76
CA ILE A 89 16.47 -5.60 -5.52
C ILE A 89 15.61 -5.76 -6.77
N PHE A 90 16.16 -5.52 -7.96
CA PHE A 90 15.47 -5.91 -9.18
C PHE A 90 15.19 -7.42 -9.22
N GLU A 91 16.07 -8.25 -8.61
CA GLU A 91 15.80 -9.67 -8.41
C GLU A 91 14.73 -9.99 -7.36
N ALA A 92 14.37 -9.05 -6.48
CA ALA A 92 13.27 -9.19 -5.52
C ALA A 92 11.91 -8.79 -6.11
N LEU A 93 11.90 -8.17 -7.28
CA LEU A 93 10.66 -7.86 -7.99
C LEU A 93 10.04 -9.18 -8.47
N VAL A 94 8.81 -9.44 -8.07
CA VAL A 94 8.01 -10.55 -8.56
C VAL A 94 7.19 -10.03 -9.74
N GLU A 95 7.51 -10.51 -10.94
CA GLU A 95 6.77 -10.18 -12.16
C GLU A 95 5.61 -11.17 -12.30
N ASP A 96 4.39 -10.72 -12.03
CA ASP A 96 3.16 -11.46 -12.29
C ASP A 96 2.52 -10.96 -13.60
N PRO A 97 1.81 -11.78 -14.36
CA PRO A 97 1.15 -11.33 -15.60
C PRO A 97 0.16 -10.17 -15.44
N LYS A 98 -0.29 -9.89 -14.23
CA LYS A 98 -1.31 -8.87 -13.94
C LYS A 98 -0.72 -7.62 -13.28
N PHE A 99 0.37 -7.74 -12.52
CA PHE A 99 1.02 -6.66 -11.78
C PHE A 99 2.42 -7.08 -11.35
N ASP A 100 3.28 -6.13 -11.08
CA ASP A 100 4.56 -6.41 -10.45
C ASP A 100 4.46 -6.19 -8.93
N PHE A 101 5.22 -6.99 -8.17
CA PHE A 101 5.13 -6.97 -6.72
C PHE A 101 6.51 -6.88 -6.05
N LEU A 102 6.59 -6.05 -5.00
CA LEU A 102 7.79 -5.93 -4.18
C LEU A 102 7.44 -6.04 -2.70
N ALA A 103 8.16 -6.89 -1.95
CA ALA A 103 8.00 -7.02 -0.51
C ALA A 103 9.17 -6.41 0.26
N MET A 104 8.87 -5.63 1.30
CA MET A 104 9.85 -5.15 2.25
C MET A 104 10.45 -6.31 3.08
N GLY A 105 9.61 -7.14 3.69
CA GLY A 105 10.03 -8.24 4.54
C GLY A 105 10.75 -7.83 5.82
N ARG A 106 11.18 -8.81 6.60
CA ARG A 106 11.94 -8.61 7.83
C ARG A 106 13.44 -8.52 7.55
N THR A 107 14.14 -7.74 8.37
CA THR A 107 15.58 -7.80 8.50
C THR A 107 15.97 -8.57 9.76
N GLU A 108 17.02 -9.36 9.68
CA GLU A 108 17.60 -10.03 10.84
C GLU A 108 18.73 -9.14 11.42
N GLY A 109 18.79 -9.02 12.75
CA GLY A 109 19.82 -8.31 13.48
C GLY A 109 19.43 -6.93 14.03
N GLU A 110 20.17 -6.47 15.05
CA GLU A 110 19.95 -5.20 15.73
C GLU A 110 20.23 -3.99 14.81
N GLY A 111 19.31 -3.06 14.74
CA GLY A 111 19.54 -1.70 14.23
C GLY A 111 19.21 -1.44 12.76
N CYS A 112 18.55 -2.33 12.00
CA CYS A 112 18.52 -2.23 10.54
C CYS A 112 17.23 -1.72 9.86
N TYR A 113 16.14 -1.47 10.58
CA TYR A 113 14.91 -0.97 9.93
C TYR A 113 15.12 0.38 9.22
N CYS A 114 15.92 1.30 9.80
CA CYS A 114 16.19 2.60 9.17
C CYS A 114 16.96 2.49 7.84
N TYR A 115 17.86 1.50 7.73
CA TYR A 115 18.63 1.28 6.51
C TYR A 115 17.75 0.69 5.41
N VAL A 116 16.98 -0.35 5.73
CA VAL A 116 16.07 -1.01 4.79
C VAL A 116 14.94 -0.07 4.36
N ASN A 117 14.40 0.72 5.28
CA ASN A 117 13.42 1.74 4.92
C ASN A 117 13.98 2.77 3.94
N ARG A 118 15.23 3.24 4.16
CA ARG A 118 15.88 4.16 3.22
C ARG A 118 16.07 3.52 1.85
N LEU A 119 16.48 2.27 1.84
CA LEU A 119 16.70 1.51 0.64
C LEU A 119 15.41 1.30 -0.13
N LEU A 120 14.37 0.77 0.54
CA LEU A 120 13.04 0.62 -0.04
C LEU A 120 12.54 1.93 -0.67
N THR A 121 12.82 3.05 0.00
CA THR A 121 12.44 4.36 -0.53
C THR A 121 13.17 4.73 -1.81
N GLN A 122 14.49 4.58 -1.85
CA GLN A 122 15.28 4.87 -3.04
C GLN A 122 14.82 4.01 -4.23
N ILE A 123 14.47 2.75 -3.96
CA ILE A 123 13.95 1.82 -4.94
C ILE A 123 12.57 2.25 -5.42
N LEU A 124 11.67 2.57 -4.49
CA LEU A 124 10.34 3.03 -4.83
C LEU A 124 10.36 4.31 -5.64
N ASP A 125 11.26 5.24 -5.33
CA ASP A 125 11.45 6.47 -6.12
C ASP A 125 11.88 6.17 -7.56
N THR A 126 12.67 5.11 -7.78
CA THR A 126 13.11 4.68 -9.10
C THR A 126 12.05 3.84 -9.81
N LEU A 127 11.53 2.81 -9.15
CA LEU A 127 10.57 1.87 -9.74
C LEU A 127 9.23 2.54 -10.06
N SER A 128 8.68 3.34 -9.13
CA SER A 128 7.40 4.03 -9.33
C SER A 128 7.38 4.92 -10.57
N GLN A 129 8.56 5.27 -11.09
CA GLN A 129 8.65 6.02 -12.34
C GLN A 129 8.29 5.21 -13.58
N ASN A 130 8.30 3.90 -13.50
CA ASN A 130 8.01 3.00 -14.62
C ASN A 130 6.56 2.51 -14.64
N TYR A 131 5.79 2.76 -13.57
CA TYR A 131 4.41 2.30 -13.44
C TYR A 131 3.42 3.46 -13.51
N GLU A 132 2.21 3.16 -13.99
CA GLU A 132 1.10 4.13 -14.01
C GLU A 132 0.44 4.23 -12.64
N ILE A 133 0.40 3.13 -11.88
CA ILE A 133 -0.10 3.07 -10.51
C ILE A 133 0.93 2.36 -9.63
N THR A 134 1.24 2.94 -8.47
CA THR A 134 1.97 2.27 -7.40
C THR A 134 1.08 2.23 -6.16
N LEU A 135 0.74 1.04 -5.68
CA LEU A 135 -0.08 0.82 -4.49
C LEU A 135 0.78 0.24 -3.37
N MET A 136 0.88 0.95 -2.24
CA MET A 136 1.70 0.55 -1.10
C MET A 136 0.82 0.18 0.09
N ASP A 137 0.90 -1.08 0.56
CA ASP A 137 0.33 -1.53 1.81
C ASP A 137 1.30 -1.25 2.96
N MET A 138 0.93 -0.32 3.83
CA MET A 138 1.81 0.15 4.90
C MET A 138 1.52 -0.60 6.21
N SER A 139 2.54 -0.78 7.03
CA SER A 139 2.34 -1.16 8.44
C SER A 139 1.52 -0.11 9.20
N ALA A 140 1.19 -0.35 10.47
CA ALA A 140 0.44 0.61 11.25
C ALA A 140 1.22 1.91 11.44
N GLY A 141 0.61 3.04 11.11
CA GLY A 141 1.22 4.38 11.24
C GLY A 141 1.92 4.89 9.97
N LEU A 142 2.62 6.01 10.10
CA LEU A 142 3.42 6.66 9.05
C LEU A 142 4.93 6.52 9.31
N GLU A 143 5.36 5.62 10.17
CA GLU A 143 6.76 5.52 10.62
C GLU A 143 7.70 5.16 9.49
N HIS A 144 7.22 4.42 8.50
CA HIS A 144 7.96 4.09 7.27
C HIS A 144 7.92 5.23 6.24
N LEU A 145 6.98 6.17 6.39
CA LEU A 145 6.92 7.41 5.64
C LEU A 145 7.80 8.46 6.32
N SER A 146 9.11 8.22 6.45
CA SER A 146 9.99 9.17 7.13
C SER A 146 10.29 10.40 6.29
N ARG A 147 10.66 11.49 6.95
CA ARG A 147 10.92 12.86 6.43
C ARG A 147 11.80 12.97 5.17
N ARG A 148 12.36 11.87 4.66
CA ARG A 148 13.26 11.83 3.49
C ARG A 148 12.74 10.97 2.34
N THR A 149 11.62 10.26 2.52
CA THR A 149 11.25 9.13 1.69
C THR A 149 10.00 9.30 0.85
N ASN A 150 9.15 10.27 1.09
CA ASN A 150 7.86 10.38 0.39
C ASN A 150 7.56 11.79 -0.12
N ARG A 151 8.38 12.26 -1.05
CA ARG A 151 8.01 13.45 -1.82
C ARG A 151 6.95 13.17 -2.89
N ASN A 152 6.54 11.93 -3.09
CA ASN A 152 5.77 11.50 -4.25
C ASN A 152 4.58 10.58 -3.93
N VAL A 153 3.94 10.66 -2.77
CA VAL A 153 2.66 9.98 -2.54
C VAL A 153 1.53 10.93 -2.90
N ASP A 154 0.73 10.55 -3.89
CA ASP A 154 -0.39 11.38 -4.34
C ASP A 154 -1.60 11.23 -3.43
N ILE A 155 -1.96 10.00 -3.07
CA ILE A 155 -3.14 9.69 -2.26
C ILE A 155 -2.74 8.87 -1.04
N LEU A 156 -3.10 9.39 0.15
CA LEU A 156 -3.07 8.60 1.39
C LEU A 156 -4.48 8.09 1.68
N ILE A 157 -4.65 6.79 1.67
CA ILE A 157 -5.86 6.10 2.10
C ILE A 157 -5.69 5.71 3.57
N ILE A 158 -6.60 6.14 4.43
CA ILE A 158 -6.63 5.73 5.84
C ILE A 158 -7.80 4.77 6.03
N VAL A 159 -7.51 3.51 6.36
CA VAL A 159 -8.54 2.51 6.64
C VAL A 159 -8.93 2.57 8.11
N VAL A 160 -10.24 2.62 8.38
CA VAL A 160 -10.82 2.60 9.73
C VAL A 160 -11.85 1.48 9.88
N ASP A 161 -11.98 0.94 11.07
CA ASP A 161 -13.05 0.01 11.46
C ASP A 161 -13.99 0.68 12.49
N PRO A 162 -15.14 0.10 12.87
CA PRO A 162 -16.09 0.71 13.80
C PRO A 162 -15.58 0.71 15.26
N SER A 163 -14.32 1.09 15.45
CA SER A 163 -13.74 1.28 16.78
C SER A 163 -13.27 2.73 16.98
N ARG A 164 -13.53 3.26 18.16
CA ARG A 164 -13.05 4.60 18.53
C ARG A 164 -11.54 4.74 18.34
N ALA A 165 -10.79 3.68 18.66
CA ALA A 165 -9.34 3.67 18.53
C ALA A 165 -8.86 3.74 17.07
N ALA A 166 -9.61 3.22 16.08
CA ALA A 166 -9.28 3.36 14.67
C ALA A 166 -9.57 4.79 14.18
N TYR A 167 -10.70 5.37 14.60
CA TYR A 167 -11.01 6.76 14.32
C TYR A 167 -9.93 7.72 14.84
N GLU A 168 -9.55 7.59 16.11
CA GLU A 168 -8.48 8.41 16.70
C GLU A 168 -7.12 8.20 16.03
N ALA A 169 -6.83 6.97 15.58
CA ALA A 169 -5.64 6.70 14.82
C ALA A 169 -5.65 7.41 13.46
N ALA A 170 -6.81 7.49 12.79
CA ALA A 170 -6.95 8.23 11.53
C ALA A 170 -6.63 9.72 11.71
N LEU A 171 -7.14 10.34 12.76
CA LEU A 171 -6.83 11.75 13.08
C LEU A 171 -5.33 11.95 13.34
N ARG A 172 -4.71 11.07 14.12
CA ARG A 172 -3.25 11.12 14.37
C ARG A 172 -2.43 10.95 13.11
N ILE A 173 -2.82 10.04 12.20
CA ILE A 173 -2.13 9.83 10.92
C ILE A 173 -2.22 11.10 10.08
N ARG A 174 -3.41 11.74 9.98
CA ARG A 174 -3.60 13.01 9.29
C ARG A 174 -2.70 14.12 9.87
N ASP A 175 -2.67 14.25 11.19
CA ASP A 175 -1.90 15.30 11.86
C ASP A 175 -0.40 15.08 11.70
N LEU A 176 0.06 13.83 11.84
CA LEU A 176 1.45 13.45 11.61
C LEU A 176 1.88 13.72 10.16
N ALA A 177 1.00 13.45 9.18
CA ALA A 177 1.26 13.77 7.77
C ALA A 177 1.57 15.26 7.56
N LYS A 178 0.84 16.15 8.27
CA LYS A 178 1.09 17.58 8.25
C LYS A 178 2.41 17.96 8.96
N GLU A 179 2.69 17.36 10.11
CA GLU A 179 3.88 17.65 10.90
C GLU A 179 5.19 17.25 10.21
N VAL A 180 5.19 16.11 9.49
CA VAL A 180 6.39 15.63 8.79
C VAL A 180 6.60 16.28 7.42
N HIS A 181 5.75 17.26 7.05
CA HIS A 181 5.80 17.97 5.79
C HIS A 181 5.78 17.06 4.55
N ILE A 182 5.03 15.96 4.63
CA ILE A 182 4.72 15.14 3.47
C ILE A 182 3.49 15.74 2.80
N GLU A 183 3.66 16.22 1.58
CA GLU A 183 2.56 16.77 0.80
C GLU A 183 1.83 15.64 0.09
N PHE A 184 0.70 15.22 0.63
CA PHE A 184 -0.27 14.40 -0.09
C PHE A 184 -1.18 15.31 -0.93
N LYS A 185 -1.43 14.95 -2.18
CA LYS A 185 -2.43 15.65 -3.00
C LYS A 185 -3.84 15.45 -2.43
N LYS A 186 -4.08 14.27 -1.84
CA LYS A 186 -5.35 13.93 -1.20
C LYS A 186 -5.15 12.94 -0.05
N ILE A 187 -5.90 13.17 1.04
CA ILE A 187 -6.04 12.21 2.16
C ILE A 187 -7.51 11.81 2.19
N VAL A 188 -7.78 10.50 2.13
CA VAL A 188 -9.14 9.96 2.15
C VAL A 188 -9.26 8.82 3.16
N VAL A 189 -10.49 8.57 3.61
CA VAL A 189 -10.81 7.49 4.54
C VAL A 189 -11.65 6.43 3.85
N ILE A 190 -11.36 5.17 4.11
CA ILE A 190 -12.19 4.02 3.78
C ILE A 190 -12.68 3.40 5.09
N GLY A 191 -14.00 3.30 5.26
CA GLY A 191 -14.60 2.53 6.33
C GLY A 191 -14.55 1.03 5.99
N ASN A 192 -14.15 0.19 6.92
CA ASN A 192 -14.12 -1.25 6.73
C ASN A 192 -14.93 -1.95 7.84
N ARG A 193 -15.80 -2.88 7.47
CA ARG A 193 -16.65 -3.64 8.37
C ARG A 193 -17.65 -2.80 9.19
N PHE A 194 -17.99 -1.61 8.71
CA PHE A 194 -19.04 -0.82 9.34
C PHE A 194 -20.42 -1.38 8.99
N PRO A 195 -21.36 -1.38 9.95
CA PRO A 195 -22.77 -1.52 9.64
C PRO A 195 -23.24 -0.37 8.74
N PRO A 196 -24.08 -0.64 7.72
CA PRO A 196 -24.53 0.39 6.77
C PRO A 196 -25.15 1.62 7.42
N GLU A 197 -25.86 1.44 8.53
CA GLU A 197 -26.50 2.51 9.29
C GLU A 197 -25.52 3.51 9.93
N MET A 198 -24.24 3.16 10.04
CA MET A 198 -23.20 4.03 10.61
C MET A 198 -22.48 4.89 9.55
N GLU A 199 -22.81 4.75 8.26
CA GLU A 199 -22.11 5.45 7.19
C GLU A 199 -22.22 6.97 7.30
N GLU A 200 -23.45 7.48 7.48
CA GLU A 200 -23.69 8.92 7.56
C GLU A 200 -23.08 9.54 8.83
N ASP A 201 -23.10 8.79 9.94
CA ASP A 201 -22.46 9.21 11.20
C ASP A 201 -20.94 9.31 11.04
N LEU A 202 -20.32 8.29 10.45
CA LEU A 202 -18.87 8.28 10.17
C LEU A 202 -18.49 9.42 9.24
N LYS A 203 -19.26 9.61 8.16
CA LYS A 203 -19.05 10.68 7.19
C LYS A 203 -19.09 12.06 7.86
N THR A 204 -20.14 12.34 8.63
CA THR A 204 -20.30 13.61 9.34
C THR A 204 -19.14 13.88 10.31
N GLN A 205 -18.71 12.85 11.07
CA GLN A 205 -17.58 12.97 11.98
C GLN A 205 -16.27 13.26 11.26
N LEU A 206 -16.01 12.58 10.13
CA LEU A 206 -14.79 12.77 9.35
C LEU A 206 -14.76 14.14 8.65
N GLU A 207 -15.89 14.59 8.09
CA GLU A 207 -16.01 15.90 7.45
C GLU A 207 -15.75 17.04 8.44
N ALA A 208 -16.22 16.92 9.69
CA ALA A 208 -15.94 17.88 10.75
C ALA A 208 -14.44 18.00 11.06
N GLU A 209 -13.67 16.96 10.78
CA GLU A 209 -12.21 16.89 10.94
C GLU A 209 -11.44 17.16 9.63
N GLY A 210 -12.15 17.51 8.55
CA GLY A 210 -11.55 17.78 7.24
C GLY A 210 -11.00 16.55 6.54
N LEU A 211 -11.63 15.38 6.78
CA LEU A 211 -11.32 14.11 6.10
C LEU A 211 -12.52 13.66 5.25
N ASP A 212 -12.24 13.15 4.06
CA ASP A 212 -13.26 12.66 3.13
C ASP A 212 -13.46 11.15 3.30
N LEU A 213 -14.69 10.69 3.59
CA LEU A 213 -15.08 9.29 3.46
C LEU A 213 -15.32 8.96 2.00
N ILE A 214 -14.43 8.17 1.36
CA ILE A 214 -14.56 7.86 -0.05
C ILE A 214 -15.48 6.66 -0.31
N GLY A 215 -15.61 5.76 0.66
CA GLY A 215 -16.50 4.62 0.61
C GLY A 215 -16.35 3.68 1.80
N MET A 216 -17.18 2.64 1.83
CA MET A 216 -17.12 1.62 2.86
C MET A 216 -17.07 0.23 2.24
N ILE A 217 -16.23 -0.63 2.79
CA ILE A 217 -16.21 -2.07 2.51
C ILE A 217 -17.04 -2.74 3.61
N PRO A 218 -18.20 -3.33 3.26
CA PRO A 218 -19.07 -3.95 4.26
C PRO A 218 -18.43 -5.23 4.82
N SER A 219 -18.99 -5.72 5.93
CA SER A 219 -18.73 -7.07 6.38
C SER A 219 -19.22 -8.07 5.34
N ASP A 220 -18.36 -9.00 4.96
CA ASP A 220 -18.59 -9.99 3.91
C ASP A 220 -18.15 -11.37 4.41
N ASP A 221 -19.05 -12.34 4.41
CA ASP A 221 -18.79 -13.68 4.95
C ASP A 221 -17.81 -14.48 4.07
N GLU A 222 -17.85 -14.28 2.75
CA GLU A 222 -16.94 -14.94 1.82
C GLU A 222 -15.53 -14.40 2.00
N LEU A 223 -15.37 -13.08 2.04
CA LEU A 223 -14.11 -12.41 2.34
C LEU A 223 -13.55 -12.86 3.71
N SER A 224 -14.42 -12.95 4.72
CA SER A 224 -14.02 -13.39 6.06
C SER A 224 -13.51 -14.84 6.05
N ARG A 225 -14.17 -15.73 5.31
CA ARG A 225 -13.73 -17.13 5.14
C ARG A 225 -12.43 -17.24 4.37
N ALA A 226 -12.29 -16.50 3.27
CA ALA A 226 -11.06 -16.47 2.46
C ALA A 226 -9.86 -16.00 3.31
N ASN A 227 -10.02 -14.90 4.05
CA ASN A 227 -9.00 -14.41 4.97
C ASN A 227 -8.62 -15.43 6.04
N TYR A 228 -9.61 -16.11 6.64
CA TYR A 228 -9.36 -17.13 7.68
C TYR A 228 -8.60 -18.34 7.12
N ARG A 229 -8.97 -18.80 5.92
CA ARG A 229 -8.32 -19.93 5.24
C ARG A 229 -7.00 -19.54 4.56
N GLY A 230 -6.75 -18.23 4.37
CA GLY A 230 -5.61 -17.71 3.66
C GLY A 230 -5.67 -18.00 2.15
N GLU A 231 -6.87 -17.99 1.63
CA GLU A 231 -7.16 -18.08 0.20
C GLU A 231 -6.91 -16.72 -0.46
N SER A 232 -6.63 -16.73 -1.76
CA SER A 232 -6.45 -15.51 -2.55
C SER A 232 -7.76 -14.72 -2.64
N LEU A 233 -7.68 -13.40 -2.50
CA LEU A 233 -8.84 -12.54 -2.70
C LEU A 233 -9.19 -12.34 -4.18
N PHE A 234 -8.35 -12.81 -5.09
CA PHE A 234 -8.70 -12.93 -6.52
C PHE A 234 -9.74 -14.03 -6.79
N ASP A 235 -9.90 -14.99 -5.87
CA ASP A 235 -10.84 -16.11 -6.02
C ASP A 235 -12.24 -15.79 -5.47
N LEU A 236 -12.47 -14.62 -4.85
CA LEU A 236 -13.79 -14.19 -4.39
C LEU A 236 -14.76 -14.04 -5.56
N ASP A 237 -16.04 -14.33 -5.32
CA ASP A 237 -17.10 -14.06 -6.31
C ASP A 237 -17.13 -12.56 -6.68
N GLU A 238 -17.27 -12.25 -7.96
CA GLU A 238 -17.44 -10.87 -8.43
C GLU A 238 -18.68 -10.20 -7.84
N GLN A 239 -19.69 -10.98 -7.42
CA GLN A 239 -20.91 -10.49 -6.77
C GLN A 239 -20.74 -10.25 -5.26
N SER A 240 -19.59 -10.62 -4.67
CA SER A 240 -19.26 -10.32 -3.26
C SER A 240 -19.45 -8.83 -2.97
N SER A 241 -20.06 -8.53 -1.85
CA SER A 241 -20.32 -7.15 -1.43
C SER A 241 -19.02 -6.36 -1.22
N ALA A 242 -17.96 -7.03 -0.78
CA ALA A 242 -16.65 -6.43 -0.60
C ALA A 242 -15.99 -6.09 -1.96
N VAL A 243 -16.12 -6.96 -2.97
CA VAL A 243 -15.57 -6.73 -4.31
C VAL A 243 -16.28 -5.55 -4.98
N LYS A 244 -17.61 -5.50 -4.94
CA LYS A 244 -18.40 -4.37 -5.49
C LYS A 244 -18.09 -3.05 -4.81
N ALA A 245 -17.92 -3.06 -3.49
CA ALA A 245 -17.55 -1.88 -2.74
C ALA A 245 -16.15 -1.40 -3.14
N ALA A 246 -15.19 -2.31 -3.29
CA ALA A 246 -13.84 -1.99 -3.74
C ALA A 246 -13.83 -1.42 -5.18
N GLU A 247 -14.67 -1.94 -6.08
CA GLU A 247 -14.84 -1.39 -7.43
C GLU A 247 -15.34 0.06 -7.39
N THR A 248 -16.39 0.34 -6.62
CA THR A 248 -16.92 1.70 -6.43
C THR A 248 -15.87 2.64 -5.83
N ILE A 249 -15.07 2.17 -4.87
CA ILE A 249 -13.98 2.94 -4.27
C ILE A 249 -12.89 3.21 -5.31
N ALA A 250 -12.48 2.21 -6.10
CA ALA A 250 -11.49 2.35 -7.16
C ALA A 250 -11.92 3.37 -8.23
N GLU A 251 -13.20 3.39 -8.60
CA GLU A 251 -13.77 4.41 -9.49
C GLU A 251 -13.64 5.81 -8.90
N LYS A 252 -14.04 6.01 -7.66
CA LYS A 252 -13.96 7.30 -6.96
C LYS A 252 -12.51 7.76 -6.74
N LEU A 253 -11.57 6.83 -6.65
CA LEU A 253 -10.13 7.10 -6.60
C LEU A 253 -9.53 7.39 -7.98
N GLY A 254 -10.31 7.27 -9.07
CA GLY A 254 -9.82 7.47 -10.44
C GLY A 254 -8.90 6.37 -10.94
N LEU A 255 -8.93 5.18 -10.32
CA LEU A 255 -8.05 4.08 -10.70
C LEU A 255 -8.48 3.40 -11.99
N LEU A 256 -9.75 3.52 -12.38
CA LEU A 256 -10.34 2.81 -13.51
C LEU A 256 -10.40 3.62 -14.81
N SER A 257 -10.17 4.94 -14.77
CA SER A 257 -10.18 5.77 -15.96
C SER A 257 -9.18 6.93 -15.91
N GLU A 258 -8.52 7.24 -17.01
CA GLU A 258 -7.58 8.37 -17.13
C GLU A 258 -8.28 9.73 -16.90
N VAL A 259 -9.50 9.89 -17.38
CA VAL A 259 -10.27 11.16 -17.29
C VAL A 259 -10.65 11.48 -15.84
N THR A 260 -10.99 10.47 -15.06
CA THR A 260 -11.39 10.64 -13.66
C THR A 260 -10.19 11.04 -12.79
N LEU A 261 -9.01 10.54 -13.13
CA LEU A 261 -7.77 10.84 -12.43
C LEU A 261 -7.43 12.34 -12.51
N LEU A 262 -7.56 12.94 -13.69
CA LEU A 262 -7.32 14.37 -13.89
C LEU A 262 -8.23 15.26 -13.03
N ARG A 263 -9.51 14.89 -12.91
CA ARG A 263 -10.47 15.60 -12.05
C ARG A 263 -10.17 15.48 -10.57
N LEU A 264 -9.75 14.30 -10.10
CA LEU A 264 -9.38 14.10 -8.69
C LEU A 264 -8.14 14.89 -8.28
N LEU A 265 -7.21 15.13 -9.22
CA LEU A 265 -6.01 15.91 -9.00
C LEU A 265 -6.22 17.41 -9.19
N GLY A 266 -7.48 17.88 -9.39
CA GLY A 266 -7.80 19.31 -9.52
C GLY A 266 -7.28 19.95 -10.81
N LYS A 267 -6.96 19.14 -11.82
CA LYS A 267 -6.60 19.65 -13.16
C LYS A 267 -7.88 19.67 -14.01
N GLU A 268 -8.35 20.86 -14.35
CA GLU A 268 -9.41 21.02 -15.37
C GLU A 268 -8.89 20.52 -16.72
N VAL A 269 -9.70 19.71 -17.39
CA VAL A 269 -9.45 19.21 -18.75
C VAL A 269 -9.85 20.27 -19.76
#